data_74dd06098daa1493df9e44d5f4786c57
#
_entry.id   74dd06098daa1493df9e44d5f4786c57
#
_cell.length_a   1.000
_cell.length_b   1.000
_cell.length_c   1.000
_cell.angle_alpha   90.00
_cell.angle_beta   90.00
_cell.angle_gamma   90.00
#
_symmetry.space_group_name_H-M   'P 1'
#
loop_
_entity.id
_entity.type
_entity.pdbx_description
1 polymer ?
#
loop_
_entity_poly.entity_id
_entity_poly.type
_entity_poly.pdbx_seq_one_letter_code
_entity_poly.pdbx_strand_id
1 'polypeptide(L)'
;KVITSSAGLEENVVKPEDHFNCIGHITVAGERMKCWRSYKPHGNQSFAEAVKNSCNPVFVEVGQRLGKEKLYKYIKAFGFGSVTNIKLPGEAKGIVRELGGVGPVELANNAFGQGISVTPIQLISAFSAVANDGMLMEPRIAKKVIDNEEKTVHEFQPREVRQVISGETSATMRQILEFAIAPTASSYIPGYKVAGKTGTAQKAGGGGYIPGKFVSSFCGFAPANDPKISVLVVIDEPGGAQYYGGVIAAPVAKSIIYDTLRYMDVKPQYTVEEQELLQKPIVKVPEVRNMALKDAIKELAKSKLKYSVEAEFDHNMDSAILDQTPKPGADINEGSIIILNTKPIQ
;
A
#
# COMPACT_ATOMS: atom_id res chain seq x y z
N LYS A 1 3.17 3.04 -8.04
CA LYS A 1 3.87 1.74 -8.19
C LYS A 1 2.92 0.64 -8.64
N VAL A 2 1.71 0.51 -8.08
CA VAL A 2 0.72 -0.50 -8.52
C VAL A 2 0.39 -0.33 -10.00
N ILE A 3 0.17 0.91 -10.46
CA ILE A 3 -0.10 1.19 -11.87
C ILE A 3 1.08 0.80 -12.78
N THR A 4 2.30 1.14 -12.36
CA THR A 4 3.51 0.78 -13.10
C THR A 4 3.73 -0.74 -13.16
N SER A 5 3.46 -1.43 -12.04
CA SER A 5 3.49 -2.91 -12.00
C SER A 5 2.46 -3.51 -12.94
N SER A 6 1.21 -3.04 -12.84
CA SER A 6 0.12 -3.52 -13.72
C SER A 6 0.45 -3.31 -15.19
N ALA A 7 0.95 -2.12 -15.54
CA ALA A 7 1.37 -1.83 -16.92
C ALA A 7 2.54 -2.70 -17.38
N GLY A 8 3.53 -2.92 -16.50
CA GLY A 8 4.69 -3.76 -16.80
C GLY A 8 4.34 -5.22 -17.06
N LEU A 9 3.44 -5.77 -16.26
CA LEU A 9 2.93 -7.13 -16.45
C LEU A 9 2.08 -7.24 -17.70
N GLU A 10 1.13 -6.32 -17.91
CA GLU A 10 0.21 -6.32 -19.05
C GLU A 10 0.95 -6.19 -20.39
N GLU A 11 2.01 -5.38 -20.45
CA GLU A 11 2.83 -5.20 -21.64
C GLU A 11 3.98 -6.24 -21.74
N ASN A 12 4.02 -7.22 -20.83
CA ASN A 12 5.02 -8.29 -20.78
C ASN A 12 6.48 -7.78 -20.75
N VAL A 13 6.73 -6.60 -20.17
CA VAL A 13 8.09 -6.06 -20.00
C VAL A 13 8.74 -6.50 -18.69
N VAL A 14 7.94 -7.11 -17.80
CA VAL A 14 8.38 -7.71 -16.54
C VAL A 14 7.46 -8.87 -16.15
N LYS A 15 8.03 -9.90 -15.50
CA LYS A 15 7.32 -11.00 -14.84
C LYS A 15 7.56 -10.97 -13.34
N PRO A 16 6.69 -11.58 -12.51
CA PRO A 16 6.85 -11.58 -11.05
C PRO A 16 8.20 -12.13 -10.56
N GLU A 17 8.74 -13.13 -11.27
CA GLU A 17 9.99 -13.82 -10.98
C GLU A 17 11.25 -13.15 -11.56
N ASP A 18 11.12 -12.13 -12.41
CA ASP A 18 12.26 -11.42 -12.98
C ASP A 18 13.11 -10.79 -11.89
N HIS A 19 14.42 -10.96 -11.98
CA HIS A 19 15.37 -10.50 -10.98
C HIS A 19 15.95 -9.11 -11.29
N PHE A 20 16.10 -8.33 -10.23
CA PHE A 20 16.65 -6.97 -10.24
C PHE A 20 17.66 -6.81 -9.12
N ASN A 21 18.71 -6.02 -9.36
CA ASN A 21 19.71 -5.71 -8.33
C ASN A 21 19.63 -4.24 -7.89
N CYS A 22 19.24 -4.02 -6.64
CA CYS A 22 19.18 -2.68 -6.04
C CYS A 22 20.46 -2.38 -5.26
N ILE A 23 21.28 -1.48 -5.76
CA ILE A 23 22.49 -0.96 -5.11
C ILE A 23 22.23 0.32 -4.28
N GLY A 24 20.94 0.63 -3.98
CA GLY A 24 20.54 1.78 -3.19
C GLY A 24 20.21 3.03 -4.02
N HIS A 25 20.48 3.05 -5.32
CA HIS A 25 20.11 4.15 -6.23
C HIS A 25 20.15 3.67 -7.69
N ILE A 26 19.62 4.53 -8.56
CA ILE A 26 19.77 4.44 -10.02
C ILE A 26 20.01 5.85 -10.57
N THR A 27 20.81 5.97 -11.62
CA THR A 27 21.09 7.28 -12.28
C THR A 27 20.32 7.34 -13.60
N VAL A 28 19.57 8.41 -13.82
CA VAL A 28 18.80 8.66 -15.04
C VAL A 28 19.11 10.07 -15.53
N ALA A 29 19.66 10.21 -16.74
CA ALA A 29 20.03 11.49 -17.34
C ALA A 29 20.87 12.39 -16.40
N GLY A 30 21.81 11.79 -15.66
CA GLY A 30 22.67 12.50 -14.70
C GLY A 30 22.08 12.66 -13.29
N GLU A 31 20.77 12.48 -13.12
CA GLU A 31 20.09 12.61 -11.83
C GLU A 31 20.12 11.29 -11.04
N ARG A 32 20.53 11.36 -9.77
CA ARG A 32 20.61 10.21 -8.87
C ARG A 32 19.32 10.02 -8.09
N MET A 33 18.56 8.99 -8.42
CA MET A 33 17.33 8.61 -7.74
C MET A 33 17.61 7.56 -6.66
N LYS A 34 17.39 7.91 -5.40
CA LYS A 34 17.70 7.04 -4.27
C LYS A 34 16.56 6.06 -4.00
N CYS A 35 16.94 4.84 -3.64
CA CYS A 35 16.03 3.97 -2.90
C CYS A 35 15.80 4.55 -1.50
N TRP A 36 14.59 4.41 -0.95
CA TRP A 36 14.32 4.81 0.43
C TRP A 36 15.25 4.10 1.44
N ARG A 37 15.73 2.90 1.07
CA ARG A 37 16.69 2.09 1.85
C ARG A 37 18.11 2.15 1.26
N SER A 38 18.56 3.33 0.86
CA SER A 38 19.86 3.52 0.20
C SER A 38 21.06 3.19 1.10
N TYR A 39 20.93 3.30 2.43
CA TYR A 39 21.96 2.96 3.43
C TYR A 39 22.17 1.43 3.61
N LYS A 40 21.16 0.61 3.30
CA LYS A 40 21.21 -0.85 3.29
C LYS A 40 20.44 -1.38 2.09
N PRO A 41 21.01 -1.35 0.88
CA PRO A 41 20.33 -1.71 -0.36
C PRO A 41 19.64 -3.07 -0.31
N HIS A 42 18.56 -3.23 -1.09
CA HIS A 42 17.83 -4.50 -1.13
C HIS A 42 18.65 -5.64 -1.78
N GLY A 43 19.67 -5.32 -2.59
CA GLY A 43 20.43 -6.33 -3.33
C GLY A 43 19.61 -6.99 -4.43
N ASN A 44 19.90 -8.28 -4.69
CA ASN A 44 19.16 -9.09 -5.65
C ASN A 44 17.78 -9.45 -5.09
N GLN A 45 16.74 -9.21 -5.87
CA GLN A 45 15.35 -9.43 -5.50
C GLN A 45 14.51 -9.70 -6.74
N SER A 46 13.45 -10.49 -6.61
CA SER A 46 12.46 -10.66 -7.67
C SER A 46 11.61 -9.38 -7.85
N PHE A 47 10.88 -9.27 -8.95
CA PHE A 47 9.95 -8.16 -9.15
C PHE A 47 8.86 -8.13 -8.07
N ALA A 48 8.32 -9.30 -7.70
CA ALA A 48 7.33 -9.38 -6.62
C ALA A 48 7.90 -8.86 -5.29
N GLU A 49 9.15 -9.22 -4.97
CA GLU A 49 9.86 -8.68 -3.79
C GLU A 49 10.12 -7.17 -3.92
N ALA A 50 10.44 -6.67 -5.11
CA ALA A 50 10.63 -5.24 -5.34
C ALA A 50 9.33 -4.43 -5.14
N VAL A 51 8.17 -5.00 -5.48
CA VAL A 51 6.86 -4.41 -5.17
C VAL A 51 6.63 -4.39 -3.66
N LYS A 52 6.86 -5.51 -2.96
CA LYS A 52 6.79 -5.62 -1.50
C LYS A 52 7.72 -4.62 -0.82
N ASN A 53 8.98 -4.58 -1.23
CA ASN A 53 10.02 -3.71 -0.71
C ASN A 53 9.87 -2.24 -1.15
N SER A 54 8.92 -1.94 -2.04
CA SER A 54 8.71 -0.59 -2.59
C SER A 54 9.99 0.02 -3.21
N CYS A 55 10.82 -0.79 -3.88
CA CYS A 55 12.16 -0.45 -4.35
C CYS A 55 12.14 0.55 -5.51
N ASN A 56 12.44 1.83 -5.27
CA ASN A 56 12.41 2.87 -6.30
C ASN A 56 13.26 2.56 -7.55
N PRO A 57 14.53 2.12 -7.45
CA PRO A 57 15.34 1.78 -8.62
C PRO A 57 14.69 0.77 -9.56
N VAL A 58 14.07 -0.28 -9.02
CA VAL A 58 13.37 -1.28 -9.85
C VAL A 58 12.19 -0.67 -10.59
N PHE A 59 11.40 0.19 -9.93
CA PHE A 59 10.30 0.88 -10.60
C PHE A 59 10.75 1.84 -11.68
N VAL A 60 11.89 2.52 -11.49
CA VAL A 60 12.50 3.34 -12.54
C VAL A 60 12.87 2.48 -13.74
N GLU A 61 13.52 1.33 -13.52
CA GLU A 61 13.90 0.40 -14.61
C GLU A 61 12.68 -0.14 -15.36
N VAL A 62 11.63 -0.58 -14.64
CA VAL A 62 10.38 -1.02 -15.27
C VAL A 62 9.71 0.12 -16.06
N GLY A 63 9.72 1.35 -15.53
CA GLY A 63 9.22 2.53 -16.25
C GLY A 63 10.01 2.83 -17.52
N GLN A 64 11.33 2.64 -17.51
CA GLN A 64 12.18 2.77 -18.67
C GLN A 64 11.90 1.68 -19.72
N ARG A 65 11.70 0.42 -19.28
CA ARG A 65 11.32 -0.69 -20.18
C ARG A 65 9.96 -0.47 -20.84
N LEU A 66 8.99 0.12 -20.10
CA LEU A 66 7.69 0.51 -20.65
C LEU A 66 7.80 1.64 -21.68
N GLY A 67 8.67 2.62 -21.41
CA GLY A 67 8.69 3.88 -22.14
C GLY A 67 7.53 4.82 -21.74
N LYS A 68 7.66 6.08 -22.10
CA LYS A 68 6.73 7.13 -21.67
C LYS A 68 5.32 6.94 -22.25
N GLU A 69 5.22 6.51 -23.50
CA GLU A 69 3.95 6.34 -24.21
C GLU A 69 3.09 5.28 -23.52
N LYS A 70 3.66 4.09 -23.24
CA LYS A 70 2.94 3.00 -22.59
C LYS A 70 2.61 3.35 -21.15
N LEU A 71 3.57 3.84 -20.35
CA LEU A 71 3.28 4.22 -18.96
C LEU A 71 2.15 5.25 -18.87
N TYR A 72 2.16 6.26 -19.73
CA TYR A 72 1.10 7.28 -19.77
C TYR A 72 -0.24 6.75 -20.25
N LYS A 73 -0.25 5.81 -21.20
CA LYS A 73 -1.47 5.09 -21.60
C LYS A 73 -2.16 4.49 -20.37
N TYR A 74 -1.41 3.80 -19.50
CA TYR A 74 -1.97 3.19 -18.29
C TYR A 74 -2.32 4.22 -17.21
N ILE A 75 -1.51 5.26 -16.98
CA ILE A 75 -1.86 6.36 -16.07
C ILE A 75 -3.23 6.94 -16.43
N LYS A 76 -3.47 7.23 -17.71
CA LYS A 76 -4.76 7.74 -18.20
C LYS A 76 -5.86 6.67 -18.16
N ALA A 77 -5.56 5.42 -18.51
CA ALA A 77 -6.52 4.33 -18.50
C ALA A 77 -7.07 4.06 -17.09
N PHE A 78 -6.24 4.14 -16.04
CA PHE A 78 -6.65 4.04 -14.63
C PHE A 78 -7.39 5.29 -14.12
N GLY A 79 -7.61 6.32 -14.96
CA GLY A 79 -8.42 7.49 -14.66
C GLY A 79 -7.65 8.67 -14.07
N PHE A 80 -6.32 8.61 -13.93
CA PHE A 80 -5.54 9.73 -13.38
C PHE A 80 -5.48 10.91 -14.36
N GLY A 81 -5.62 12.11 -13.81
CA GLY A 81 -5.67 13.36 -14.58
C GLY A 81 -7.05 13.67 -15.19
N SER A 82 -8.10 12.93 -14.83
CA SER A 82 -9.49 13.15 -15.25
C SER A 82 -10.43 13.06 -14.06
N VAL A 83 -11.57 13.72 -14.10
CA VAL A 83 -12.63 13.56 -13.09
C VAL A 83 -13.21 12.14 -13.16
N THR A 84 -13.63 11.61 -12.01
CA THR A 84 -14.20 10.26 -11.91
C THR A 84 -15.70 10.21 -12.16
N ASN A 85 -16.36 11.38 -12.23
CA ASN A 85 -17.81 11.53 -12.33
C ASN A 85 -18.58 11.04 -11.10
N ILE A 86 -18.00 11.10 -9.91
CA ILE A 86 -18.66 10.74 -8.64
C ILE A 86 -19.90 11.59 -8.33
N LYS A 87 -20.17 12.62 -9.14
CA LYS A 87 -21.32 13.54 -9.00
C LYS A 87 -21.28 14.40 -7.73
N LEU A 88 -20.09 14.65 -7.21
CA LEU A 88 -19.90 15.64 -6.14
C LEU A 88 -19.41 16.97 -6.73
N PRO A 89 -19.87 18.12 -6.20
CA PRO A 89 -19.39 19.43 -6.62
C PRO A 89 -17.90 19.60 -6.24
N GLY A 90 -17.14 20.29 -7.10
CA GLY A 90 -15.73 20.60 -6.86
C GLY A 90 -14.76 19.44 -7.06
N GLU A 91 -15.16 18.40 -7.78
CA GLU A 91 -14.25 17.28 -8.08
C GLU A 91 -13.01 17.75 -8.85
N ALA A 92 -11.81 17.51 -8.27
CA ALA A 92 -10.55 17.82 -8.91
C ALA A 92 -10.06 16.65 -9.78
N LYS A 93 -9.40 16.98 -10.89
CA LYS A 93 -8.82 15.96 -11.81
C LYS A 93 -7.39 15.52 -11.45
N GLY A 94 -6.82 16.06 -10.36
CA GLY A 94 -5.40 15.86 -10.06
C GLY A 94 -4.49 16.57 -11.06
N ILE A 95 -3.17 16.27 -11.00
CA ILE A 95 -2.16 16.87 -11.89
C ILE A 95 -1.36 15.74 -12.54
N VAL A 96 -1.49 15.60 -13.84
CA VAL A 96 -0.70 14.71 -14.69
C VAL A 96 -0.17 15.57 -15.85
N ARG A 97 1.14 15.65 -15.99
CA ARG A 97 1.78 16.44 -17.09
C ARG A 97 1.35 15.89 -18.45
N GLU A 98 1.32 16.73 -19.45
CA GLU A 98 1.15 16.29 -20.83
C GLU A 98 2.37 15.53 -21.33
N LEU A 99 2.15 14.51 -22.17
CA LEU A 99 3.18 13.56 -22.62
C LEU A 99 4.38 14.26 -23.29
N GLY A 100 4.14 15.36 -24.01
CA GLY A 100 5.21 16.13 -24.68
C GLY A 100 6.22 16.75 -23.72
N GLY A 101 5.82 17.02 -22.46
CA GLY A 101 6.69 17.57 -21.43
C GLY A 101 7.39 16.52 -20.55
N VAL A 102 7.34 15.23 -20.95
CA VAL A 102 7.92 14.12 -20.17
C VAL A 102 9.27 13.73 -20.73
N GLY A 103 10.33 14.10 -20.01
CA GLY A 103 11.69 13.66 -20.23
C GLY A 103 12.03 12.38 -19.45
N PRO A 104 13.27 11.90 -19.54
CA PRO A 104 13.70 10.68 -18.85
C PRO A 104 13.56 10.75 -17.32
N VAL A 105 13.82 11.90 -16.70
CA VAL A 105 13.72 12.13 -15.25
C VAL A 105 12.26 12.13 -14.81
N GLU A 106 11.38 12.79 -15.55
CA GLU A 106 9.94 12.78 -15.27
C GLU A 106 9.35 11.38 -15.43
N LEU A 107 9.74 10.64 -16.47
CA LEU A 107 9.32 9.25 -16.66
C LEU A 107 9.70 8.40 -15.44
N ALA A 108 10.94 8.51 -14.98
CA ALA A 108 11.44 7.80 -13.82
C ALA A 108 10.66 8.17 -12.57
N ASN A 109 10.42 9.46 -12.29
CA ASN A 109 9.64 9.93 -11.15
C ASN A 109 8.20 9.39 -11.20
N ASN A 110 7.56 9.43 -12.36
CA ASN A 110 6.21 8.91 -12.56
C ASN A 110 6.15 7.39 -12.28
N ALA A 111 7.17 6.65 -12.70
CA ALA A 111 7.22 5.20 -12.56
C ALA A 111 7.21 4.75 -11.09
N PHE A 112 7.88 5.46 -10.17
CA PHE A 112 7.80 5.14 -8.75
C PHE A 112 6.78 5.98 -7.97
N GLY A 113 6.02 6.89 -8.63
CA GLY A 113 4.85 7.55 -8.05
C GLY A 113 5.12 8.90 -7.39
N GLN A 114 6.16 9.64 -7.86
CA GLN A 114 6.51 10.97 -7.34
C GLN A 114 6.26 12.11 -8.36
N GLY A 115 5.83 11.82 -9.57
CA GLY A 115 5.69 12.79 -10.63
C GLY A 115 4.26 13.27 -10.92
N ILE A 116 3.25 12.73 -10.25
CA ILE A 116 1.83 13.03 -10.45
C ILE A 116 1.13 13.32 -9.12
N SER A 117 0.08 14.17 -9.16
CA SER A 117 -0.84 14.34 -8.02
C SER A 117 -2.19 13.75 -8.38
N VAL A 118 -2.74 12.94 -7.49
CA VAL A 118 -4.01 12.23 -7.69
C VAL A 118 -4.95 12.51 -6.52
N THR A 119 -6.25 12.48 -6.79
CA THR A 119 -7.24 12.59 -5.71
C THR A 119 -7.42 11.24 -5.01
N PRO A 120 -7.84 11.21 -3.74
CA PRO A 120 -8.15 9.96 -3.05
C PRO A 120 -9.15 9.09 -3.81
N ILE A 121 -10.19 9.68 -4.41
CA ILE A 121 -11.19 8.92 -5.18
C ILE A 121 -10.58 8.30 -6.44
N GLN A 122 -9.69 8.99 -7.15
CA GLN A 122 -8.96 8.42 -8.27
C GLN A 122 -8.09 7.23 -7.83
N LEU A 123 -7.38 7.37 -6.70
CA LEU A 123 -6.49 6.34 -6.19
C LEU A 123 -7.25 5.07 -5.79
N ILE A 124 -8.35 5.20 -5.01
CA ILE A 124 -9.13 4.04 -4.62
C ILE A 124 -9.84 3.39 -5.82
N SER A 125 -10.32 4.18 -6.79
CA SER A 125 -10.92 3.64 -8.02
C SER A 125 -9.91 2.83 -8.84
N ALA A 126 -8.67 3.30 -8.94
CA ALA A 126 -7.60 2.59 -9.64
C ALA A 126 -7.23 1.27 -8.92
N PHE A 127 -7.17 1.26 -7.57
CA PHE A 127 -6.97 0.03 -6.79
C PHE A 127 -8.16 -0.92 -6.93
N SER A 128 -9.39 -0.38 -6.90
CA SER A 128 -10.60 -1.18 -7.10
C SER A 128 -10.64 -1.82 -8.48
N ALA A 129 -10.11 -1.17 -9.52
CA ALA A 129 -9.98 -1.80 -10.85
C ALA A 129 -9.06 -3.02 -10.81
N VAL A 130 -7.93 -2.95 -10.09
CA VAL A 130 -7.05 -4.13 -9.88
C VAL A 130 -7.77 -5.22 -9.08
N ALA A 131 -8.61 -4.87 -8.12
CA ALA A 131 -9.41 -5.84 -7.36
C ALA A 131 -10.58 -6.44 -8.18
N ASN A 132 -11.04 -5.75 -9.22
CA ASN A 132 -12.22 -6.05 -10.03
C ASN A 132 -11.83 -6.52 -11.43
N ASP A 133 -10.96 -7.51 -11.51
CA ASP A 133 -10.48 -8.14 -12.75
C ASP A 133 -10.03 -7.16 -13.84
N GLY A 134 -9.51 -6.00 -13.42
CA GLY A 134 -9.01 -4.95 -14.31
C GLY A 134 -10.09 -4.01 -14.85
N MET A 135 -11.34 -4.15 -14.45
CA MET A 135 -12.45 -3.30 -14.87
C MET A 135 -12.55 -2.04 -14.00
N LEU A 136 -12.34 -0.89 -14.59
CA LEU A 136 -12.56 0.41 -13.93
C LEU A 136 -14.05 0.74 -13.92
N MET A 137 -14.59 1.00 -12.73
CA MET A 137 -15.98 1.40 -12.53
C MET A 137 -16.10 2.91 -12.26
N GLU A 138 -17.22 3.51 -12.66
CA GLU A 138 -17.58 4.84 -12.23
C GLU A 138 -17.99 4.83 -10.74
N PRO A 139 -17.30 5.59 -9.84
CA PRO A 139 -17.67 5.63 -8.44
C PRO A 139 -19.03 6.30 -8.26
N ARG A 140 -19.83 5.77 -7.34
CA ARG A 140 -21.15 6.34 -7.00
C ARG A 140 -21.37 6.34 -5.49
N ILE A 141 -22.04 7.37 -4.98
CA ILE A 141 -22.41 7.53 -3.57
C ILE A 141 -23.91 7.36 -3.34
N ALA A 142 -24.72 7.64 -4.37
CA ALA A 142 -26.16 7.45 -4.31
C ALA A 142 -26.55 6.11 -4.92
N LYS A 143 -27.33 5.31 -4.19
CA LYS A 143 -27.91 4.06 -4.69
C LYS A 143 -29.25 4.32 -5.37
N LYS A 144 -30.13 5.06 -4.71
CA LYS A 144 -31.48 5.37 -5.20
C LYS A 144 -32.01 6.69 -4.65
N VAL A 145 -32.96 7.28 -5.33
CA VAL A 145 -33.80 8.36 -4.87
C VAL A 145 -35.18 7.78 -4.56
N ILE A 146 -35.71 8.08 -3.39
CA ILE A 146 -37.06 7.68 -2.95
C ILE A 146 -37.93 8.93 -2.73
N ASP A 147 -39.23 8.81 -2.88
CA ASP A 147 -40.19 9.83 -2.51
C ASP A 147 -40.57 9.75 -1.02
N ASN A 148 -41.51 10.56 -0.59
CA ASN A 148 -41.96 10.61 0.80
C ASN A 148 -42.72 9.34 1.24
N GLU A 149 -43.15 8.50 0.30
CA GLU A 149 -43.83 7.22 0.54
C GLU A 149 -42.83 6.02 0.45
N GLU A 150 -41.50 6.30 0.48
CA GLU A 150 -40.40 5.33 0.33
C GLU A 150 -40.38 4.61 -1.04
N LYS A 151 -41.14 5.04 -2.01
CA LYS A 151 -41.16 4.48 -3.35
C LYS A 151 -39.92 4.95 -4.13
N THR A 152 -39.28 4.02 -4.80
CA THR A 152 -38.08 4.33 -5.63
C THR A 152 -38.48 5.15 -6.85
N VAL A 153 -38.01 6.38 -6.94
CA VAL A 153 -38.17 7.30 -8.07
C VAL A 153 -37.08 7.07 -9.12
N HIS A 154 -35.86 6.83 -8.67
CA HIS A 154 -34.72 6.57 -9.54
C HIS A 154 -33.70 5.67 -8.84
N GLU A 155 -33.12 4.72 -9.56
CA GLU A 155 -32.04 3.85 -9.08
C GLU A 155 -30.81 3.98 -9.96
N PHE A 156 -29.67 4.27 -9.33
CA PHE A 156 -28.39 4.38 -10.01
C PHE A 156 -27.77 3.00 -10.18
N GLN A 157 -27.61 2.55 -11.41
CA GLN A 157 -26.96 1.26 -11.70
C GLN A 157 -25.43 1.40 -11.69
N PRO A 158 -24.68 0.32 -11.35
CA PRO A 158 -23.23 0.26 -11.56
C PRO A 158 -22.88 0.52 -13.03
N ARG A 159 -21.83 1.32 -13.26
CA ARG A 159 -21.39 1.65 -14.61
C ARG A 159 -19.92 1.28 -14.81
N GLU A 160 -19.69 0.40 -15.78
CA GLU A 160 -18.35 0.09 -16.28
C GLU A 160 -17.83 1.25 -17.12
N VAL A 161 -16.56 1.65 -16.86
CA VAL A 161 -15.91 2.71 -17.65
C VAL A 161 -15.06 2.10 -18.74
N ARG A 162 -14.17 1.16 -18.39
CA ARG A 162 -13.29 0.46 -19.32
C ARG A 162 -12.53 -0.66 -18.65
N GLN A 163 -12.12 -1.66 -19.45
CA GLN A 163 -11.08 -2.62 -19.09
C GLN A 163 -9.72 -1.92 -19.16
N VAL A 164 -8.98 -1.88 -18.04
CA VAL A 164 -7.68 -1.20 -17.93
C VAL A 164 -6.52 -2.18 -18.13
N ILE A 165 -6.64 -3.33 -17.52
CA ILE A 165 -5.73 -4.49 -17.62
C ILE A 165 -6.54 -5.77 -17.75
N SER A 166 -5.94 -6.82 -18.26
CA SER A 166 -6.58 -8.13 -18.36
C SER A 166 -6.90 -8.72 -16.99
N GLY A 167 -7.85 -9.66 -16.95
CA GLY A 167 -8.14 -10.43 -15.73
C GLY A 167 -6.92 -11.22 -15.23
N GLU A 168 -6.07 -11.70 -16.14
CA GLU A 168 -4.82 -12.40 -15.81
C GLU A 168 -3.83 -11.48 -15.11
N THR A 169 -3.58 -10.29 -15.65
CA THR A 169 -2.73 -9.28 -15.00
C THR A 169 -3.32 -8.85 -13.65
N SER A 170 -4.64 -8.68 -13.57
CA SER A 170 -5.32 -8.36 -12.31
C SER A 170 -5.10 -9.47 -11.27
N ALA A 171 -5.28 -10.75 -11.63
CA ALA A 171 -5.05 -11.87 -10.72
C ALA A 171 -3.59 -11.93 -10.25
N THR A 172 -2.63 -11.75 -11.15
CA THR A 172 -1.20 -11.67 -10.81
C THR A 172 -0.90 -10.51 -9.86
N MET A 173 -1.47 -9.34 -10.11
CA MET A 173 -1.32 -8.18 -9.22
C MET A 173 -1.93 -8.40 -7.85
N ARG A 174 -3.10 -9.05 -7.76
CA ARG A 174 -3.70 -9.40 -6.46
C ARG A 174 -2.77 -10.28 -5.64
N GLN A 175 -2.15 -11.29 -6.26
CA GLN A 175 -1.17 -12.17 -5.60
C GLN A 175 0.08 -11.42 -5.14
N ILE A 176 0.65 -10.54 -5.97
CA ILE A 176 1.81 -9.72 -5.61
C ILE A 176 1.48 -8.78 -4.45
N LEU A 177 0.30 -8.16 -4.45
CA LEU A 177 -0.13 -7.24 -3.39
C LEU A 177 -0.48 -7.99 -2.10
N GLU A 178 -1.00 -9.22 -2.16
CA GLU A 178 -1.17 -10.11 -1.00
C GLU A 178 0.20 -10.51 -0.43
N PHE A 179 1.14 -10.93 -1.28
CA PHE A 179 2.52 -11.25 -0.89
C PHE A 179 3.23 -10.07 -0.22
N ALA A 180 2.90 -8.83 -0.61
CA ALA A 180 3.45 -7.63 0.02
C ALA A 180 2.98 -7.45 1.48
N ILE A 181 1.84 -8.02 1.86
CA ILE A 181 1.31 -7.98 3.23
C ILE A 181 1.76 -9.25 3.99
N ALA A 182 3.02 -9.25 4.40
CA ALA A 182 3.54 -10.35 5.22
C ALA A 182 2.86 -10.41 6.61
N PRO A 183 2.92 -11.56 7.32
CA PRO A 183 2.41 -11.68 8.69
C PRO A 183 3.00 -10.68 9.68
N THR A 184 4.15 -10.11 9.36
CA THR A 184 4.83 -9.05 10.13
C THR A 184 4.36 -7.63 9.79
N ALA A 185 3.49 -7.45 8.78
CA ALA A 185 3.01 -6.14 8.39
C ALA A 185 1.87 -5.66 9.30
N SER A 186 1.83 -4.35 9.57
CA SER A 186 0.80 -3.73 10.40
C SER A 186 -0.63 -3.87 9.85
N SER A 187 -0.77 -4.14 8.56
CA SER A 187 -2.06 -4.39 7.88
C SER A 187 -2.45 -5.87 7.79
N TYR A 188 -1.62 -6.79 8.29
CA TYR A 188 -1.93 -8.21 8.26
C TYR A 188 -3.12 -8.56 9.18
N ILE A 189 -4.07 -9.34 8.67
CA ILE A 189 -5.24 -9.81 9.40
C ILE A 189 -5.30 -11.34 9.30
N PRO A 190 -5.11 -12.08 10.42
CA PRO A 190 -5.23 -13.53 10.39
C PRO A 190 -6.59 -14.00 9.83
N GLY A 191 -6.56 -15.00 8.97
CA GLY A 191 -7.76 -15.54 8.32
C GLY A 191 -8.33 -14.73 7.18
N TYR A 192 -7.81 -13.50 6.94
CA TYR A 192 -8.23 -12.68 5.81
C TYR A 192 -7.03 -12.33 4.94
N LYS A 193 -7.09 -12.71 3.68
CA LYS A 193 -6.05 -12.39 2.71
C LYS A 193 -6.16 -10.91 2.31
N VAL A 194 -5.37 -10.07 2.94
CA VAL A 194 -5.32 -8.64 2.61
C VAL A 194 -4.29 -8.40 1.51
N ALA A 195 -4.67 -7.72 0.46
CA ALA A 195 -3.78 -7.21 -0.57
C ALA A 195 -3.69 -5.69 -0.46
N GLY A 196 -2.49 -5.11 -0.54
CA GLY A 196 -2.37 -3.67 -0.39
C GLY A 196 -0.98 -3.11 -0.63
N LYS A 197 -0.91 -1.78 -0.61
CA LYS A 197 0.33 -1.04 -0.77
C LYS A 197 0.35 0.20 0.12
N THR A 198 1.43 0.38 0.83
CA THR A 198 1.73 1.62 1.58
C THR A 198 2.23 2.71 0.65
N GLY A 199 1.96 3.96 0.99
CA GLY A 199 2.52 5.14 0.36
C GLY A 199 3.04 6.11 1.42
N THR A 200 4.17 6.73 1.11
CA THR A 200 4.73 7.85 1.89
C THR A 200 5.31 8.82 0.89
N ALA A 201 4.54 9.82 0.50
CA ALA A 201 4.91 10.80 -0.49
C ALA A 201 5.34 12.10 0.19
N GLN A 202 6.43 12.70 -0.29
CA GLN A 202 6.79 14.07 0.10
C GLN A 202 5.78 15.05 -0.49
N LYS A 203 5.35 16.03 0.29
CA LYS A 203 4.41 17.06 -0.15
C LYS A 203 5.14 18.08 -1.03
N ALA A 204 4.59 18.36 -2.21
CA ALA A 204 5.15 19.33 -3.13
C ALA A 204 4.61 20.74 -2.83
N GLY A 205 5.44 21.77 -3.00
CA GLY A 205 5.06 23.18 -2.90
C GLY A 205 6.24 24.09 -3.20
N GLY A 206 5.97 25.29 -3.67
CA GLY A 206 7.01 26.29 -3.95
C GLY A 206 8.04 25.89 -5.02
N GLY A 207 7.68 24.99 -5.96
CA GLY A 207 8.58 24.51 -7.01
C GLY A 207 9.46 23.31 -6.63
N GLY A 208 9.26 22.71 -5.44
CA GLY A 208 9.99 21.54 -4.95
C GLY A 208 9.23 20.75 -3.92
N TYR A 209 9.92 19.94 -3.12
CA TYR A 209 9.35 19.24 -1.97
C TYR A 209 9.51 20.08 -0.70
N ILE A 210 8.45 20.10 0.12
CA ILE A 210 8.46 20.81 1.41
C ILE A 210 9.14 19.89 2.44
N PRO A 211 10.27 20.31 3.04
CA PRO A 211 10.97 19.51 4.02
C PRO A 211 10.06 19.12 5.21
N GLY A 212 10.11 17.84 5.61
CA GLY A 212 9.35 17.32 6.75
C GLY A 212 7.83 17.20 6.55
N LYS A 213 7.30 17.50 5.36
CA LYS A 213 5.87 17.37 5.04
C LYS A 213 5.61 16.17 4.17
N PHE A 214 4.75 15.25 4.66
CA PHE A 214 4.43 13.99 4.01
C PHE A 214 2.92 13.80 3.88
N VAL A 215 2.52 13.02 2.89
CA VAL A 215 1.21 12.40 2.77
C VAL A 215 1.41 10.91 2.93
N SER A 216 0.88 10.35 3.99
CA SER A 216 1.02 8.95 4.35
C SER A 216 -0.25 8.21 4.02
N SER A 217 -0.14 7.05 3.38
CA SER A 217 -1.33 6.33 2.95
C SER A 217 -1.15 4.82 3.01
N PHE A 218 -2.27 4.14 3.08
CA PHE A 218 -2.41 2.73 2.77
C PHE A 218 -3.64 2.56 1.88
N CYS A 219 -3.46 1.86 0.77
CA CYS A 219 -4.57 1.45 -0.08
C CYS A 219 -4.53 -0.07 -0.25
N GLY A 220 -5.66 -0.72 -0.02
CA GLY A 220 -5.75 -2.17 -0.10
C GLY A 220 -7.17 -2.66 -0.30
N PHE A 221 -7.32 -3.95 -0.51
CA PHE A 221 -8.60 -4.64 -0.64
C PHE A 221 -8.53 -6.03 0.03
N ALA A 222 -9.67 -6.57 0.35
CA ALA A 222 -9.78 -7.90 0.96
C ALA A 222 -11.17 -8.54 0.71
N PRO A 223 -11.23 -9.89 0.69
CA PRO A 223 -10.10 -10.82 0.55
C PRO A 223 -9.38 -10.68 -0.80
N ALA A 224 -8.09 -10.94 -0.89
CA ALA A 224 -7.31 -10.78 -2.13
C ALA A 224 -7.77 -11.69 -3.28
N ASN A 225 -8.24 -12.90 -2.94
CA ASN A 225 -8.72 -13.91 -3.88
C ASN A 225 -10.18 -13.70 -4.33
N ASP A 226 -10.99 -12.99 -3.55
CA ASP A 226 -12.39 -12.67 -3.84
C ASP A 226 -12.73 -11.30 -3.23
N PRO A 227 -12.26 -10.18 -3.80
CA PRO A 227 -12.36 -8.86 -3.18
C PRO A 227 -13.80 -8.43 -2.94
N LYS A 228 -14.09 -8.05 -1.69
CA LYS A 228 -15.42 -7.55 -1.27
C LYS A 228 -15.39 -6.07 -0.95
N ILE A 229 -14.23 -5.56 -0.51
CA ILE A 229 -14.04 -4.18 -0.07
C ILE A 229 -12.66 -3.69 -0.48
N SER A 230 -12.59 -2.43 -0.91
CA SER A 230 -11.35 -1.65 -1.04
C SER A 230 -11.35 -0.54 0.00
N VAL A 231 -10.20 -0.30 0.63
CA VAL A 231 -10.02 0.73 1.65
C VAL A 231 -8.81 1.58 1.32
N LEU A 232 -8.97 2.89 1.42
CA LEU A 232 -7.91 3.87 1.33
C LEU A 232 -7.92 4.71 2.61
N VAL A 233 -6.80 4.73 3.31
CA VAL A 233 -6.53 5.66 4.41
C VAL A 233 -5.46 6.63 3.96
N VAL A 234 -5.72 7.93 4.07
CA VAL A 234 -4.78 9.01 3.78
C VAL A 234 -4.66 9.91 4.99
N ILE A 235 -3.44 10.16 5.42
CA ILE A 235 -3.11 11.07 6.53
C ILE A 235 -2.21 12.16 5.96
N ASP A 236 -2.75 13.37 5.86
CA ASP A 236 -2.03 14.53 5.34
C ASP A 236 -1.30 15.23 6.48
N GLU A 237 -0.01 15.49 6.28
CA GLU A 237 0.89 16.14 7.23
C GLU A 237 0.80 15.54 8.65
N PRO A 238 1.07 14.22 8.80
CA PRO A 238 1.01 13.60 10.11
C PRO A 238 1.91 14.33 11.12
N GLY A 239 1.37 14.58 12.29
CA GLY A 239 2.13 15.14 13.42
C GLY A 239 2.98 14.06 14.11
N GLY A 240 4.04 14.50 14.83
CA GLY A 240 4.88 13.60 15.62
C GLY A 240 6.06 12.99 14.84
N ALA A 241 6.72 12.00 15.46
CA ALA A 241 7.94 11.40 14.93
C ALA A 241 7.71 10.33 13.82
N GLN A 242 6.47 9.88 13.66
CA GLN A 242 6.12 8.80 12.74
C GLN A 242 5.30 9.32 11.56
N TYR A 243 5.78 9.07 10.34
CA TYR A 243 5.11 9.53 9.13
C TYR A 243 4.99 8.44 8.04
N TYR A 244 5.48 7.23 8.29
CA TYR A 244 5.39 6.14 7.31
C TYR A 244 3.96 5.58 7.23
N GLY A 245 3.44 5.43 6.01
CA GLY A 245 2.09 4.91 5.77
C GLY A 245 1.86 3.52 6.34
N GLY A 246 2.90 2.66 6.35
CA GLY A 246 2.87 1.34 6.99
C GLY A 246 2.61 1.41 8.49
N VAL A 247 3.11 2.47 9.15
CA VAL A 247 3.04 2.64 10.61
C VAL A 247 1.74 3.31 11.06
N ILE A 248 1.30 4.36 10.34
CA ILE A 248 0.18 5.19 10.81
C ILE A 248 -1.13 4.98 10.05
N ALA A 249 -1.07 4.67 8.74
CA ALA A 249 -2.27 4.46 7.92
C ALA A 249 -2.69 2.98 7.85
N ALA A 250 -1.73 2.05 7.77
CA ALA A 250 -2.01 0.63 7.64
C ALA A 250 -2.77 0.02 8.84
N PRO A 251 -2.48 0.35 10.11
CA PRO A 251 -3.26 -0.14 11.25
C PRO A 251 -4.72 0.33 11.23
N VAL A 252 -4.97 1.58 10.80
CA VAL A 252 -6.33 2.12 10.66
C VAL A 252 -7.09 1.36 9.56
N ALA A 253 -6.45 1.16 8.41
CA ALA A 253 -7.04 0.39 7.32
C ALA A 253 -7.33 -1.07 7.74
N LYS A 254 -6.43 -1.70 8.51
CA LYS A 254 -6.63 -3.02 9.10
C LYS A 254 -7.92 -3.10 9.91
N SER A 255 -8.13 -2.15 10.81
CA SER A 255 -9.34 -2.12 11.65
C SER A 255 -10.60 -1.97 10.79
N ILE A 256 -10.59 -1.05 9.82
CA ILE A 256 -11.72 -0.84 8.89
C ILE A 256 -12.01 -2.12 8.10
N ILE A 257 -10.99 -2.77 7.53
CA ILE A 257 -11.14 -3.99 6.75
C ILE A 257 -11.72 -5.11 7.64
N TYR A 258 -11.13 -5.32 8.82
CA TYR A 258 -11.54 -6.38 9.74
C TYR A 258 -13.00 -6.23 10.16
N ASP A 259 -13.40 -5.05 10.63
CA ASP A 259 -14.76 -4.80 11.10
C ASP A 259 -15.78 -4.89 9.95
N THR A 260 -15.41 -4.38 8.76
CA THR A 260 -16.30 -4.44 7.59
C THR A 260 -16.50 -5.87 7.09
N LEU A 261 -15.45 -6.68 6.99
CA LEU A 261 -15.57 -8.08 6.56
C LEU A 261 -16.42 -8.89 7.54
N ARG A 262 -16.29 -8.63 8.85
CA ARG A 262 -17.16 -9.25 9.86
C ARG A 262 -18.61 -8.79 9.72
N TYR A 263 -18.84 -7.49 9.50
CA TYR A 263 -20.18 -6.96 9.26
C TYR A 263 -20.83 -7.58 8.01
N MET A 264 -20.03 -7.85 6.97
CA MET A 264 -20.47 -8.51 5.74
C MET A 264 -20.60 -10.04 5.87
N ASP A 265 -20.37 -10.60 7.06
CA ASP A 265 -20.36 -12.04 7.34
C ASP A 265 -19.37 -12.84 6.47
N VAL A 266 -18.28 -12.21 6.03
CA VAL A 266 -17.18 -12.90 5.35
C VAL A 266 -16.43 -13.75 6.38
N LYS A 267 -16.43 -15.05 6.19
CA LYS A 267 -15.79 -15.98 7.14
C LYS A 267 -14.27 -15.97 6.95
N PRO A 268 -13.49 -15.96 8.07
CA PRO A 268 -12.03 -16.06 7.97
C PRO A 268 -11.60 -17.45 7.49
N GLN A 269 -10.56 -17.48 6.65
CA GLN A 269 -9.93 -18.70 6.14
C GLN A 269 -8.49 -18.77 6.68
N TYR A 270 -8.35 -19.40 7.84
CA TYR A 270 -7.05 -19.53 8.51
C TYR A 270 -6.15 -20.55 7.82
N THR A 271 -4.85 -20.23 7.68
CA THR A 271 -3.81 -21.21 7.32
C THR A 271 -3.60 -22.19 8.47
N VAL A 272 -2.86 -23.29 8.22
CA VAL A 272 -2.52 -24.26 9.26
C VAL A 272 -1.75 -23.59 10.40
N GLU A 273 -0.77 -22.76 10.05
CA GLU A 273 0.06 -22.03 11.02
C GLU A 273 -0.78 -21.04 11.84
N GLU A 274 -1.75 -20.36 11.23
CA GLU A 274 -2.68 -19.47 11.93
C GLU A 274 -3.60 -20.27 12.87
N GLN A 275 -4.11 -21.43 12.43
CA GLN A 275 -4.93 -22.31 13.28
C GLN A 275 -4.14 -22.81 14.49
N GLU A 276 -2.90 -23.27 14.28
CA GLU A 276 -2.00 -23.68 15.37
C GLU A 276 -1.73 -22.52 16.34
N LEU A 277 -1.54 -21.29 15.81
CA LEU A 277 -1.35 -20.11 16.64
C LEU A 277 -2.58 -19.82 17.52
N LEU A 278 -3.78 -19.93 16.94
CA LEU A 278 -5.03 -19.68 17.65
C LEU A 278 -5.32 -20.69 18.77
N GLN A 279 -4.72 -21.89 18.70
CA GLN A 279 -4.84 -22.93 19.76
C GLN A 279 -3.88 -22.71 20.93
N LYS A 280 -2.89 -21.82 20.79
CA LYS A 280 -1.92 -21.55 21.86
C LYS A 280 -2.55 -20.73 23.00
N PRO A 281 -2.00 -20.82 24.22
CA PRO A 281 -2.46 -20.03 25.36
C PRO A 281 -2.49 -18.53 25.05
N ILE A 282 -3.47 -17.85 25.64
CA ILE A 282 -3.55 -16.39 25.57
C ILE A 282 -2.60 -15.77 26.61
N VAL A 283 -1.83 -14.79 26.20
CA VAL A 283 -0.92 -14.03 27.06
C VAL A 283 -1.15 -12.54 26.87
N LYS A 284 -0.81 -11.74 27.86
CA LYS A 284 -0.87 -10.28 27.76
C LYS A 284 0.40 -9.74 27.12
N VAL A 285 0.23 -8.80 26.22
CA VAL A 285 1.35 -8.06 25.61
C VAL A 285 2.05 -7.22 26.70
N PRO A 286 3.36 -7.43 26.96
CA PRO A 286 4.08 -6.62 27.92
C PRO A 286 4.35 -5.20 27.38
N GLU A 287 4.58 -4.25 28.29
CA GLU A 287 5.05 -2.90 27.94
C GLU A 287 6.55 -2.95 27.64
N VAL A 288 6.93 -2.62 26.42
CA VAL A 288 8.34 -2.58 26.00
C VAL A 288 8.74 -1.23 25.38
N ARG A 289 7.83 -0.25 25.36
CA ARG A 289 8.17 1.11 24.90
C ARG A 289 9.20 1.74 25.85
N ASN A 290 10.07 2.58 25.31
CA ASN A 290 11.22 3.18 25.96
C ASN A 290 12.32 2.21 26.40
N MET A 291 12.19 0.90 26.15
CA MET A 291 13.28 -0.06 26.34
C MET A 291 14.23 -0.04 25.14
N ALA A 292 15.48 -0.41 25.33
CA ALA A 292 16.37 -0.76 24.22
C ALA A 292 15.85 -2.01 23.52
N LEU A 293 16.00 -2.11 22.19
CA LEU A 293 15.50 -3.24 21.40
C LEU A 293 15.96 -4.60 21.97
N LYS A 294 17.23 -4.72 22.38
CA LYS A 294 17.78 -5.91 23.02
C LYS A 294 17.03 -6.35 24.28
N ASP A 295 16.56 -5.40 25.08
CA ASP A 295 15.88 -5.69 26.33
C ASP A 295 14.38 -5.93 26.10
N ALA A 296 13.77 -5.23 25.14
CA ALA A 296 12.43 -5.51 24.65
C ALA A 296 12.29 -6.94 24.13
N ILE A 297 13.26 -7.43 23.36
CA ILE A 297 13.30 -8.81 22.86
C ILE A 297 13.29 -9.81 24.01
N LYS A 298 14.10 -9.58 25.07
CA LYS A 298 14.13 -10.47 26.25
C LYS A 298 12.80 -10.46 26.99
N GLU A 299 12.17 -9.30 27.12
CA GLU A 299 10.88 -9.17 27.79
C GLU A 299 9.75 -9.89 27.05
N LEU A 300 9.70 -9.71 25.71
CA LEU A 300 8.76 -10.43 24.86
C LEU A 300 8.96 -11.95 24.91
N ALA A 301 10.21 -12.40 24.96
CA ALA A 301 10.54 -13.82 25.06
C ALA A 301 10.03 -14.49 26.35
N LYS A 302 9.98 -13.76 27.49
CA LYS A 302 9.38 -14.28 28.74
C LYS A 302 7.90 -14.61 28.57
N SER A 303 7.18 -13.85 27.75
CA SER A 303 5.77 -14.10 27.40
C SER A 303 5.64 -15.00 26.17
N LYS A 304 6.72 -15.64 25.71
CA LYS A 304 6.80 -16.48 24.51
C LYS A 304 6.27 -15.77 23.25
N LEU A 305 6.44 -14.49 23.17
CA LEU A 305 6.07 -13.67 22.02
C LEU A 305 7.27 -13.47 21.08
N LYS A 306 6.98 -13.34 19.79
CA LYS A 306 7.93 -13.01 18.76
C LYS A 306 7.94 -11.50 18.52
N TYR A 307 8.96 -11.00 17.84
CA TYR A 307 9.02 -9.60 17.45
C TYR A 307 9.35 -9.43 15.98
N SER A 308 9.01 -8.29 15.45
CA SER A 308 9.45 -7.78 14.14
C SER A 308 9.72 -6.29 14.26
N VAL A 309 10.74 -5.82 13.57
CA VAL A 309 11.00 -4.39 13.36
C VAL A 309 10.81 -4.15 11.87
N GLU A 310 9.92 -3.23 11.49
CA GLU A 310 9.69 -2.90 10.08
C GLU A 310 10.95 -2.26 9.47
N ALA A 311 11.11 -2.41 8.16
CA ALA A 311 12.35 -2.07 7.45
C ALA A 311 12.67 -0.56 7.46
N GLU A 312 11.67 0.28 7.75
CA GLU A 312 11.78 1.73 7.87
C GLU A 312 12.44 2.19 9.17
N PHE A 313 12.64 1.27 10.12
CA PHE A 313 13.17 1.58 11.45
C PHE A 313 14.58 1.07 11.65
N ASP A 314 15.28 1.72 12.60
CA ASP A 314 16.62 1.32 13.01
C ASP A 314 16.59 -0.03 13.74
N HIS A 315 17.35 -0.99 13.22
CA HIS A 315 17.49 -2.32 13.78
C HIS A 315 18.66 -2.43 14.79
N ASN A 316 19.24 -1.29 15.21
CA ASN A 316 20.30 -1.30 16.22
C ASN A 316 19.72 -1.79 17.56
N MET A 317 20.39 -2.75 18.16
CA MET A 317 19.97 -3.41 19.40
C MET A 317 19.89 -2.46 20.63
N ASP A 318 20.55 -1.33 20.56
CA ASP A 318 20.51 -0.28 21.59
C ASP A 318 19.46 0.81 21.33
N SER A 319 18.80 0.78 20.15
CA SER A 319 17.75 1.73 19.81
C SER A 319 16.54 1.57 20.71
N ALA A 320 16.00 2.70 21.19
CA ALA A 320 14.80 2.70 22.02
C ALA A 320 13.55 2.37 21.20
N ILE A 321 12.66 1.56 21.76
CA ILE A 321 11.34 1.29 21.21
C ILE A 321 10.47 2.52 21.45
N LEU A 322 10.02 3.16 20.38
CA LEU A 322 9.14 4.32 20.42
C LEU A 322 7.67 3.93 20.49
N ASP A 323 7.31 2.84 19.82
CA ASP A 323 5.94 2.31 19.86
C ASP A 323 5.92 0.79 19.59
N GLN A 324 4.79 0.15 19.93
CA GLN A 324 4.56 -1.28 19.73
C GLN A 324 3.13 -1.58 19.29
N THR A 325 2.97 -2.62 18.50
CA THR A 325 1.65 -3.10 18.06
C THR A 325 1.62 -4.64 18.13
N PRO A 326 0.64 -5.28 18.81
CA PRO A 326 -0.44 -4.67 19.61
C PRO A 326 0.05 -3.84 20.81
N LYS A 327 -0.86 -2.99 21.32
CA LYS A 327 -0.56 -2.15 22.49
C LYS A 327 -0.40 -3.01 23.76
N PRO A 328 0.34 -2.50 24.77
CA PRO A 328 0.49 -3.19 26.07
C PRO A 328 -0.85 -3.56 26.67
N GLY A 329 -0.92 -4.73 27.30
CA GLY A 329 -2.11 -5.26 27.96
C GLY A 329 -3.12 -5.95 27.02
N ALA A 330 -2.94 -5.90 25.70
CA ALA A 330 -3.76 -6.65 24.76
C ALA A 330 -3.62 -8.17 24.98
N ASP A 331 -4.72 -8.91 24.83
CA ASP A 331 -4.74 -10.37 24.90
C ASP A 331 -4.44 -10.95 23.52
N ILE A 332 -3.38 -11.77 23.41
CA ILE A 332 -2.95 -12.43 22.17
C ILE A 332 -2.43 -13.84 22.44
N ASN A 333 -2.37 -14.69 21.42
CA ASN A 333 -1.85 -16.06 21.57
C ASN A 333 -0.32 -16.08 21.68
N GLU A 334 0.24 -16.98 22.49
CA GLU A 334 1.67 -17.29 22.52
C GLU A 334 2.22 -17.52 21.10
N GLY A 335 3.40 -17.01 20.80
CA GLY A 335 4.02 -17.09 19.46
C GLY A 335 3.57 -16.00 18.49
N SER A 336 2.61 -15.16 18.89
CA SER A 336 2.24 -13.97 18.09
C SER A 336 3.39 -12.99 17.96
N ILE A 337 3.38 -12.20 16.86
CA ILE A 337 4.43 -11.24 16.56
C ILE A 337 4.03 -9.86 17.09
N ILE A 338 4.91 -9.24 17.84
CA ILE A 338 4.82 -7.83 18.24
C ILE A 338 5.65 -6.99 17.27
N ILE A 339 5.02 -6.04 16.62
CA ILE A 339 5.71 -5.08 15.75
C ILE A 339 6.28 -3.99 16.64
N LEU A 340 7.58 -3.78 16.56
CA LEU A 340 8.33 -2.80 17.33
C LEU A 340 8.78 -1.65 16.42
N ASN A 341 8.46 -0.44 16.79
CA ASN A 341 8.86 0.76 16.09
C ASN A 341 9.97 1.46 16.88
N THR A 342 11.15 1.50 16.31
CA THR A 342 12.30 2.23 16.83
C THR A 342 12.40 3.61 16.17
N LYS A 343 13.57 4.24 16.21
CA LYS A 343 13.83 5.48 15.50
C LYS A 343 13.77 5.23 13.98
N PRO A 344 13.05 6.06 13.21
CA PRO A 344 13.08 5.96 11.75
C PRO A 344 14.48 6.15 11.20
N ILE A 345 14.82 5.42 10.16
CA ILE A 345 16.08 5.58 9.45
C ILE A 345 15.94 6.80 8.53
N GLN A 346 16.83 7.77 8.68
CA GLN A 346 16.89 9.00 7.87
C GLN A 346 17.59 8.78 6.53
#